data_9c654746a1077ab279266ac27a72da67
#
_entry.id   9c654746a1077ab279266ac27a72da67
#
_cell.length_a   1.000
_cell.length_b   1.000
_cell.length_c   1.000
_cell.angle_alpha   90.00
_cell.angle_beta   90.00
_cell.angle_gamma   90.00
#
_symmetry.space_group_name_H-M   'P 1'
#
loop_
_entity.id
_entity.type
_entity.pdbx_description
1 polymer ?
#
loop_
_entity_poly.entity_id
_entity_poly.type
_entity_poly.pdbx_seq_one_letter_code
_entity_poly.pdbx_strand_id
1 'polypeptide(L)'
;MKQYLKKRYLENSLLLLLIIFGGACKVVAAYFIGDGFNELIKLNTDGFFYNIAYAGIVFLLYLVSLYIKIPYENYVVQKMITDIRCDVVDAISKNNYANFNKKNSGDYISWLSNDLMIVEEKGFGNFYQSITAIIETLLAIVGLLAFHWSIIVFSIVMSVLTLVLPALAQKSIQNKAQRYSGSLEKLISKNTNYLQGFDSLLSFNKLGILKKIVANSSNEVLKESVSLRKSVGLAGVLGGLGNLVGQVGVVLLTGILALKNIVGFGSILTVESLTSTIFNSVGNIMNITVELNIVVPIFEKFEKFKEEAKVINDKDTGKKLLNEEIETIELEDVSYKYEEKSVLKNISYAFNKYGKYAIVGESGSGKSTLLKLLTGRIENYEGAIKFNGEELEGISKHSLYDKMLYIPQEPYIFTESLRFNITLGDDYPDEKVKDVLESVGLGEFLTSLEDGLGTELVEGGKNLSGGQKQRIALARGIIREKKVVLLDEITSNLDKDNAEKIEKLLLTNPELTVILITHRLDSNSEERFTDILRL
;
A
#
# COMPACT_ATOMS: atom_id res chain seq x y z
N MET A 1 2.75 -13.64 2.86
CA MET A 1 3.70 -13.63 3.97
C MET A 1 4.80 -14.68 3.81
N LYS A 2 4.47 -15.99 3.69
CA LYS A 2 5.47 -17.09 3.61
C LYS A 2 6.55 -16.92 2.53
N GLN A 3 6.22 -16.39 1.36
CA GLN A 3 7.18 -16.14 0.26
C GLN A 3 8.26 -15.13 0.66
N TYR A 4 7.91 -14.05 1.37
CA TYR A 4 8.85 -13.02 1.81
C TYR A 4 9.77 -13.54 2.93
N LEU A 5 9.25 -14.36 3.86
CA LEU A 5 10.06 -15.04 4.85
C LEU A 5 11.10 -15.96 4.19
N LYS A 6 10.71 -16.71 3.15
CA LYS A 6 11.64 -17.56 2.39
C LYS A 6 12.68 -16.75 1.62
N LYS A 7 12.29 -15.63 1.02
CA LYS A 7 13.23 -14.76 0.29
C LYS A 7 14.36 -14.23 1.18
N ARG A 8 14.08 -14.06 2.48
CA ARG A 8 15.01 -13.53 3.49
C ARG A 8 15.45 -14.59 4.50
N TYR A 9 15.71 -15.84 4.05
CA TYR A 9 15.97 -16.98 4.96
C TYR A 9 17.24 -16.81 5.79
N LEU A 10 18.30 -16.19 5.27
CA LEU A 10 19.56 -15.98 5.99
C LEU A 10 19.38 -15.00 7.16
N GLU A 11 18.74 -13.85 6.87
CA GLU A 11 18.44 -12.85 7.89
C GLU A 11 17.51 -13.42 8.98
N ASN A 12 16.50 -14.19 8.56
CA ASN A 12 15.59 -14.86 9.49
C ASN A 12 16.29 -15.91 10.35
N SER A 13 17.25 -16.65 9.79
CA SER A 13 18.02 -17.64 10.55
C SER A 13 18.90 -16.98 11.61
N LEU A 14 19.54 -15.85 11.28
CA LEU A 14 20.33 -15.08 12.24
C LEU A 14 19.46 -14.52 13.39
N LEU A 15 18.27 -14.00 13.04
CA LEU A 15 17.31 -13.52 14.05
C LEU A 15 16.86 -14.66 14.97
N LEU A 16 16.61 -15.85 14.42
CA LEU A 16 16.28 -17.04 15.19
C LEU A 16 17.38 -17.40 16.19
N LEU A 17 18.64 -17.35 15.78
CA LEU A 17 19.80 -17.61 16.66
C LEU A 17 19.87 -16.58 17.82
N LEU A 18 19.59 -15.30 17.54
CA LEU A 18 19.54 -14.26 18.58
C LEU A 18 18.42 -14.52 19.57
N ILE A 19 17.23 -14.98 19.10
CA ILE A 19 16.10 -15.34 19.96
C ILE A 19 16.46 -16.54 20.86
N ILE A 20 17.07 -17.59 20.30
CA ILE A 20 17.50 -18.77 21.05
C ILE A 20 18.52 -18.38 22.10
N PHE A 21 19.51 -17.58 21.74
CA PHE A 21 20.56 -17.13 22.67
C PHE A 21 19.96 -16.33 23.85
N GLY A 22 19.08 -15.36 23.55
CA GLY A 22 18.41 -14.57 24.58
C GLY A 22 17.55 -15.44 25.51
N GLY A 23 16.78 -16.39 24.97
CA GLY A 23 16.00 -17.34 25.74
C GLY A 23 16.86 -18.25 26.63
N ALA A 24 18.00 -18.74 26.10
CA ALA A 24 18.95 -19.54 26.87
C ALA A 24 19.56 -18.75 28.03
N CYS A 25 19.92 -17.48 27.82
CA CYS A 25 20.38 -16.62 28.91
C CYS A 25 19.37 -16.51 30.05
N LYS A 26 18.07 -16.35 29.75
CA LYS A 26 17.01 -16.30 30.78
C LYS A 26 16.96 -17.57 31.62
N VAL A 27 17.01 -18.74 30.94
CA VAL A 27 17.00 -20.05 31.62
C VAL A 27 18.22 -20.21 32.53
N VAL A 28 19.41 -19.92 32.01
CA VAL A 28 20.68 -20.05 32.77
C VAL A 28 20.71 -19.08 33.95
N ALA A 29 20.24 -17.85 33.79
CA ALA A 29 20.16 -16.89 34.89
C ALA A 29 19.20 -17.37 36.00
N ALA A 30 18.06 -17.98 35.64
CA ALA A 30 17.14 -18.56 36.61
C ALA A 30 17.78 -19.68 37.43
N TYR A 31 18.64 -20.51 36.83
CA TYR A 31 19.39 -21.54 37.53
C TYR A 31 20.37 -20.95 38.55
N PHE A 32 21.18 -19.97 38.13
CA PHE A 32 22.14 -19.32 39.03
C PHE A 32 21.44 -18.64 40.23
N ILE A 33 20.26 -18.03 40.01
CA ILE A 33 19.48 -17.46 41.11
C ILE A 33 19.06 -18.56 42.11
N GLY A 34 18.52 -19.67 41.60
CA GLY A 34 18.09 -20.79 42.46
C GLY A 34 19.26 -21.44 43.21
N ASP A 35 20.39 -21.66 42.55
CA ASP A 35 21.59 -22.21 43.17
C ASP A 35 22.17 -21.25 44.21
N GLY A 36 22.17 -19.95 43.95
CA GLY A 36 22.54 -18.93 44.90
C GLY A 36 21.69 -19.02 46.18
N PHE A 37 20.37 -19.18 46.05
CA PHE A 37 19.49 -19.37 47.20
C PHE A 37 19.75 -20.69 47.93
N ASN A 38 20.08 -21.79 47.27
CA ASN A 38 20.48 -23.02 47.89
C ASN A 38 21.75 -22.85 48.75
N GLU A 39 22.76 -22.10 48.25
CA GLU A 39 23.97 -21.79 49.00
C GLU A 39 23.71 -20.86 50.19
N LEU A 40 22.77 -19.89 50.06
CA LEU A 40 22.35 -19.04 51.17
C LEU A 40 21.75 -19.84 52.32
N ILE A 41 20.91 -20.84 52.00
CA ILE A 41 20.30 -21.73 53.03
C ILE A 41 21.36 -22.55 53.76
N LYS A 42 22.45 -22.92 53.06
CA LYS A 42 23.60 -23.60 53.66
C LYS A 42 24.53 -22.64 54.42
N LEU A 43 24.21 -21.34 54.53
CA LEU A 43 25.04 -20.28 55.09
C LEU A 43 26.40 -20.11 54.40
N ASN A 44 26.52 -20.56 53.14
CA ASN A 44 27.70 -20.35 52.31
C ASN A 44 27.60 -18.99 51.57
N THR A 45 28.11 -17.96 52.25
CA THR A 45 28.06 -16.57 51.75
C THR A 45 28.83 -16.41 50.42
N ASP A 46 29.99 -17.01 50.29
CA ASP A 46 30.80 -16.92 49.08
C ASP A 46 30.10 -17.57 47.89
N GLY A 47 29.55 -18.78 48.06
CA GLY A 47 28.77 -19.45 47.04
C GLY A 47 27.54 -18.65 46.60
N PHE A 48 26.86 -17.98 47.54
CA PHE A 48 25.75 -17.10 47.22
C PHE A 48 26.18 -15.93 46.36
N PHE A 49 27.20 -15.17 46.78
CA PHE A 49 27.67 -14.02 46.01
C PHE A 49 28.18 -14.40 44.62
N TYR A 50 28.89 -15.53 44.46
CA TYR A 50 29.34 -16.02 43.15
C TYR A 50 28.14 -16.32 42.24
N ASN A 51 27.15 -17.05 42.68
CA ASN A 51 26.00 -17.39 41.86
C ASN A 51 25.18 -16.15 41.46
N ILE A 52 24.97 -15.20 42.39
CA ILE A 52 24.25 -13.96 42.08
C ILE A 52 25.06 -13.09 41.10
N ALA A 53 26.40 -13.03 41.21
CA ALA A 53 27.24 -12.33 40.25
C ALA A 53 27.16 -12.95 38.85
N TYR A 54 27.20 -14.29 38.73
CA TYR A 54 27.02 -14.99 37.45
C TYR A 54 25.62 -14.75 36.87
N ALA A 55 24.56 -14.77 37.65
CA ALA A 55 23.23 -14.43 37.20
C ALA A 55 23.19 -13.00 36.64
N GLY A 56 23.85 -12.05 37.33
CA GLY A 56 23.98 -10.66 36.85
C GLY A 56 24.70 -10.56 35.49
N ILE A 57 25.81 -11.27 35.34
CA ILE A 57 26.56 -11.30 34.07
C ILE A 57 25.70 -11.87 32.94
N VAL A 58 24.97 -12.97 33.17
CA VAL A 58 24.11 -13.60 32.19
C VAL A 58 22.93 -12.68 31.80
N PHE A 59 22.36 -11.97 32.79
CA PHE A 59 21.35 -10.94 32.48
C PHE A 59 21.90 -9.78 31.66
N LEU A 60 23.13 -9.33 31.91
CA LEU A 60 23.79 -8.34 31.06
C LEU A 60 23.94 -8.85 29.61
N LEU A 61 24.37 -10.09 29.42
CA LEU A 61 24.44 -10.72 28.08
C LEU A 61 23.07 -10.78 27.42
N TYR A 62 22.01 -11.11 28.18
CA TYR A 62 20.64 -11.05 27.68
C TYR A 62 20.25 -9.63 27.23
N LEU A 63 20.55 -8.60 28.02
CA LEU A 63 20.26 -7.20 27.65
C LEU A 63 21.00 -6.76 26.40
N VAL A 64 22.28 -7.16 26.25
CA VAL A 64 23.04 -6.92 25.04
C VAL A 64 22.40 -7.62 23.84
N SER A 65 21.96 -8.88 24.01
CA SER A 65 21.27 -9.62 22.95
C SER A 65 19.96 -8.94 22.53
N LEU A 66 19.21 -8.38 23.47
CA LEU A 66 17.99 -7.60 23.21
C LEU A 66 18.30 -6.32 22.44
N TYR A 67 19.34 -5.59 22.83
CA TYR A 67 19.77 -4.38 22.14
C TYR A 67 20.15 -4.64 20.69
N ILE A 68 20.72 -5.80 20.38
CA ILE A 68 21.05 -6.22 19.00
C ILE A 68 19.80 -6.75 18.29
N LYS A 69 18.99 -7.56 18.95
CA LYS A 69 17.80 -8.21 18.37
C LYS A 69 16.78 -7.20 17.88
N ILE A 70 16.40 -6.21 18.70
CA ILE A 70 15.28 -5.29 18.40
C ILE A 70 15.53 -4.51 17.09
N PRO A 71 16.64 -3.80 16.88
CA PRO A 71 16.87 -3.09 15.63
C PRO A 71 17.08 -4.05 14.44
N TYR A 72 17.68 -5.23 14.68
CA TYR A 72 17.86 -6.22 13.61
C TYR A 72 16.52 -6.84 13.15
N GLU A 73 15.61 -7.15 14.08
CA GLU A 73 14.25 -7.60 13.77
C GLU A 73 13.52 -6.56 12.92
N ASN A 74 13.56 -5.28 13.33
CA ASN A 74 12.96 -4.19 12.56
C ASN A 74 13.59 -4.07 11.17
N TYR A 75 14.91 -4.18 11.05
CA TYR A 75 15.60 -4.16 9.76
C TYR A 75 15.11 -5.27 8.81
N VAL A 76 14.97 -6.50 9.31
CA VAL A 76 14.47 -7.63 8.52
C VAL A 76 13.02 -7.42 8.10
N VAL A 77 12.19 -6.94 9.02
CA VAL A 77 10.77 -6.62 8.75
C VAL A 77 10.67 -5.52 7.69
N GLN A 78 11.42 -4.42 7.81
CA GLN A 78 11.38 -3.31 6.85
C GLN A 78 11.86 -3.74 5.46
N LYS A 79 12.84 -4.62 5.37
CA LYS A 79 13.22 -5.22 4.08
C LYS A 79 12.08 -6.00 3.43
N MET A 80 11.36 -6.81 4.21
CA MET A 80 10.21 -7.56 3.70
C MET A 80 9.05 -6.64 3.29
N ILE A 81 8.78 -5.59 4.06
CA ILE A 81 7.79 -4.57 3.71
C ILE A 81 8.18 -3.85 2.42
N THR A 82 9.47 -3.53 2.24
CA THR A 82 9.97 -2.93 1.00
C THR A 82 9.79 -3.88 -0.19
N ASP A 83 10.09 -5.17 -0.03
CA ASP A 83 9.86 -6.17 -1.07
C ASP A 83 8.36 -6.23 -1.46
N ILE A 84 7.44 -6.21 -0.48
CA ILE A 84 5.98 -6.21 -0.75
C ILE A 84 5.58 -4.92 -1.48
N ARG A 85 6.08 -3.77 -1.03
CA ARG A 85 5.79 -2.47 -1.66
C ARG A 85 6.23 -2.45 -3.12
N CYS A 86 7.43 -2.92 -3.41
CA CYS A 86 7.94 -3.04 -4.77
C CYS A 86 7.08 -3.99 -5.63
N ASP A 87 6.68 -5.15 -5.09
CA ASP A 87 5.83 -6.10 -5.82
C ASP A 87 4.44 -5.53 -6.13
N VAL A 88 3.86 -4.74 -5.22
CA VAL A 88 2.57 -4.07 -5.45
C VAL A 88 2.70 -2.97 -6.50
N VAL A 89 3.77 -2.16 -6.44
CA VAL A 89 4.04 -1.10 -7.43
C VAL A 89 4.34 -1.69 -8.81
N ASP A 90 5.09 -2.80 -8.88
CA ASP A 90 5.33 -3.53 -10.13
C ASP A 90 4.00 -4.04 -10.74
N ALA A 91 3.08 -4.53 -9.91
CA ALA A 91 1.76 -4.92 -10.38
C ALA A 91 0.93 -3.71 -10.85
N ILE A 92 1.04 -2.55 -10.20
CA ILE A 92 0.40 -1.32 -10.67
C ILE A 92 0.96 -0.91 -12.04
N SER A 93 2.27 -0.97 -12.24
CA SER A 93 2.91 -0.60 -13.52
C SER A 93 2.55 -1.50 -14.70
N LYS A 94 2.22 -2.77 -14.41
CA LYS A 94 1.78 -3.77 -15.41
C LYS A 94 0.29 -3.74 -15.70
N ASN A 95 -0.45 -2.86 -15.06
CA ASN A 95 -1.89 -2.78 -15.21
C ASN A 95 -2.30 -1.87 -16.39
N ASN A 96 -3.50 -2.10 -16.96
CA ASN A 96 -4.03 -1.21 -17.98
C ASN A 96 -4.82 -0.04 -17.35
N TYR A 97 -5.08 0.99 -18.16
CA TYR A 97 -5.80 2.19 -17.73
C TYR A 97 -7.19 1.88 -17.15
N ALA A 98 -7.93 0.98 -17.78
CA ALA A 98 -9.29 0.64 -17.38
C ALA A 98 -9.32 -0.03 -16.00
N ASN A 99 -8.40 -0.96 -15.73
CA ASN A 99 -8.34 -1.66 -14.44
C ASN A 99 -7.77 -0.76 -13.33
N PHE A 100 -6.78 0.09 -13.65
CA PHE A 100 -6.26 1.07 -12.70
C PHE A 100 -7.36 2.03 -12.23
N ASN A 101 -8.19 2.53 -13.13
CA ASN A 101 -9.26 3.48 -12.81
C ASN A 101 -10.53 2.86 -12.19
N LYS A 102 -10.58 1.53 -11.99
CA LYS A 102 -11.63 0.91 -11.14
C LYS A 102 -11.52 1.32 -9.67
N LYS A 103 -10.36 1.83 -9.26
CA LYS A 103 -10.09 2.33 -7.92
C LYS A 103 -9.58 3.76 -7.98
N ASN A 104 -9.75 4.49 -6.89
CA ASN A 104 -9.17 5.83 -6.76
C ASN A 104 -7.68 5.73 -6.41
N SER A 105 -6.88 6.74 -6.77
CA SER A 105 -5.47 6.82 -6.37
C SER A 105 -5.27 6.72 -4.85
N GLY A 106 -6.21 7.26 -4.07
CA GLY A 106 -6.22 7.14 -2.62
C GLY A 106 -6.27 5.69 -2.11
N ASP A 107 -6.93 4.77 -2.83
CA ASP A 107 -6.97 3.35 -2.47
C ASP A 107 -5.56 2.73 -2.59
N TYR A 108 -4.84 3.03 -3.67
CA TYR A 108 -3.46 2.56 -3.87
C TYR A 108 -2.48 3.14 -2.84
N ILE A 109 -2.64 4.43 -2.50
CA ILE A 109 -1.87 5.07 -1.43
C ILE A 109 -2.14 4.37 -0.09
N SER A 110 -3.40 4.06 0.21
CA SER A 110 -3.77 3.31 1.42
C SER A 110 -3.12 1.92 1.46
N TRP A 111 -3.03 1.23 0.32
CA TRP A 111 -2.35 -0.06 0.24
C TRP A 111 -0.87 0.04 0.56
N LEU A 112 -0.19 1.05 -0.01
CA LEU A 112 1.26 1.26 0.13
C LEU A 112 1.66 1.88 1.49
N SER A 113 0.69 2.36 2.27
CA SER A 113 0.89 2.97 3.58
C SER A 113 0.17 2.19 4.69
N ASN A 114 -1.14 2.35 4.84
CA ASN A 114 -1.91 1.81 5.97
C ASN A 114 -1.93 0.29 5.99
N ASP A 115 -2.19 -0.36 4.84
CA ASP A 115 -2.23 -1.82 4.79
C ASP A 115 -0.86 -2.43 5.08
N LEU A 116 0.22 -1.83 4.55
CA LEU A 116 1.58 -2.30 4.84
C LEU A 116 1.98 -2.06 6.30
N MET A 117 1.53 -0.98 6.95
CA MET A 117 1.73 -0.76 8.37
C MET A 117 1.02 -1.85 9.21
N ILE A 118 -0.19 -2.25 8.83
CA ILE A 118 -0.90 -3.37 9.46
C ILE A 118 -0.15 -4.70 9.25
N VAL A 119 0.38 -4.95 8.06
CA VAL A 119 1.22 -6.13 7.75
C VAL A 119 2.50 -6.13 8.57
N GLU A 120 3.14 -4.98 8.75
CA GLU A 120 4.32 -4.80 9.58
C GLU A 120 4.04 -5.17 11.03
N GLU A 121 3.11 -4.46 11.68
CA GLU A 121 2.84 -4.60 13.11
C GLU A 121 2.11 -5.91 13.45
N LYS A 122 1.00 -6.18 12.75
CA LYS A 122 0.11 -7.32 13.07
C LYS A 122 0.51 -8.61 12.35
N GLY A 123 1.25 -8.51 11.24
CA GLY A 123 1.77 -9.64 10.49
C GLY A 123 3.14 -10.08 10.98
N PHE A 124 4.18 -9.40 10.57
CA PHE A 124 5.56 -9.79 10.88
C PHE A 124 5.92 -9.60 12.34
N GLY A 125 5.51 -8.50 12.99
CA GLY A 125 5.75 -8.26 14.40
C GLY A 125 5.18 -9.40 15.27
N ASN A 126 3.91 -9.75 15.08
CA ASN A 126 3.28 -10.85 15.82
C ASN A 126 3.86 -12.22 15.44
N PHE A 127 4.31 -12.41 14.21
CA PHE A 127 4.99 -13.64 13.81
C PHE A 127 6.28 -13.85 14.61
N TYR A 128 7.15 -12.83 14.73
CA TYR A 128 8.38 -12.95 15.50
C TYR A 128 8.13 -13.01 17.00
N GLN A 129 7.11 -12.32 17.49
CA GLN A 129 6.68 -12.46 18.87
C GLN A 129 6.22 -13.90 19.17
N SER A 130 5.49 -14.54 18.24
CA SER A 130 5.07 -15.94 18.37
C SER A 130 6.27 -16.89 18.39
N ILE A 131 7.24 -16.70 17.49
CA ILE A 131 8.48 -17.49 17.45
C ILE A 131 9.24 -17.33 18.76
N THR A 132 9.40 -16.10 19.24
CA THR A 132 10.06 -15.82 20.53
C THR A 132 9.36 -16.56 21.67
N ALA A 133 8.03 -16.47 21.76
CA ALA A 133 7.25 -17.15 22.79
C ALA A 133 7.38 -18.69 22.74
N ILE A 134 7.36 -19.26 21.53
CA ILE A 134 7.54 -20.71 21.34
C ILE A 134 8.94 -21.15 21.78
N ILE A 135 9.98 -20.44 21.37
CA ILE A 135 11.37 -20.78 21.72
C ILE A 135 11.61 -20.65 23.20
N GLU A 136 11.19 -19.54 23.82
CA GLU A 136 11.32 -19.33 25.27
C GLU A 136 10.56 -20.41 26.07
N THR A 137 9.36 -20.80 25.61
CA THR A 137 8.59 -21.90 26.22
C THR A 137 9.32 -23.24 26.10
N LEU A 138 9.86 -23.57 24.91
CA LEU A 138 10.62 -24.81 24.72
C LEU A 138 11.87 -24.86 25.61
N LEU A 139 12.62 -23.76 25.65
CA LEU A 139 13.81 -23.66 26.51
C LEU A 139 13.46 -23.74 27.98
N ALA A 140 12.35 -23.14 28.43
CA ALA A 140 11.87 -23.26 29.81
C ALA A 140 11.45 -24.69 30.13
N ILE A 141 10.75 -25.40 29.24
CA ILE A 141 10.41 -26.82 29.41
C ILE A 141 11.68 -27.67 29.52
N VAL A 142 12.66 -27.46 28.66
CA VAL A 142 13.97 -28.16 28.74
C VAL A 142 14.65 -27.86 30.07
N GLY A 143 14.62 -26.61 30.55
CA GLY A 143 15.11 -26.26 31.88
C GLY A 143 14.37 -26.99 33.00
N LEU A 144 13.06 -27.18 32.90
CA LEU A 144 12.28 -27.90 33.92
C LEU A 144 12.59 -29.41 33.99
N LEU A 145 13.18 -30.02 32.95
CA LEU A 145 13.54 -31.44 32.93
C LEU A 145 14.57 -31.82 34.03
N ALA A 146 15.37 -30.86 34.50
CA ALA A 146 16.33 -31.08 35.59
C ALA A 146 15.65 -31.22 36.96
N PHE A 147 14.37 -30.92 37.09
CA PHE A 147 13.60 -31.04 38.32
C PHE A 147 12.68 -32.26 38.26
N HIS A 148 11.63 -32.26 39.06
CA HIS A 148 10.72 -33.40 39.16
C HIS A 148 9.65 -33.34 38.04
N TRP A 149 9.33 -34.49 37.41
CA TRP A 149 8.37 -34.61 36.30
C TRP A 149 6.99 -34.03 36.59
N SER A 150 6.54 -34.08 37.87
CA SER A 150 5.22 -33.56 38.30
C SER A 150 5.08 -32.05 38.03
N ILE A 151 6.18 -31.31 38.10
CA ILE A 151 6.20 -29.85 37.80
C ILE A 151 5.85 -29.62 36.35
N ILE A 152 6.41 -30.40 35.42
CA ILE A 152 6.15 -30.29 33.99
C ILE A 152 4.69 -30.62 33.69
N VAL A 153 4.19 -31.74 34.19
CA VAL A 153 2.79 -32.15 34.00
C VAL A 153 1.83 -31.09 34.54
N PHE A 154 2.07 -30.59 35.74
CA PHE A 154 1.25 -29.53 36.34
C PHE A 154 1.29 -28.25 35.47
N SER A 155 2.46 -27.84 35.01
CA SER A 155 2.63 -26.66 34.15
C SER A 155 1.88 -26.79 32.82
N ILE A 156 1.90 -27.97 32.18
CA ILE A 156 1.15 -28.25 30.95
C ILE A 156 -0.37 -28.15 31.23
N VAL A 157 -0.87 -28.79 32.29
CA VAL A 157 -2.30 -28.75 32.64
C VAL A 157 -2.76 -27.31 32.87
N MET A 158 -2.00 -26.54 33.63
CA MET A 158 -2.33 -25.14 33.93
C MET A 158 -2.21 -24.24 32.69
N SER A 159 -1.26 -24.52 31.79
CA SER A 159 -1.16 -23.82 30.49
C SER A 159 -2.39 -24.05 29.61
N VAL A 160 -2.87 -25.30 29.56
CA VAL A 160 -4.12 -25.62 28.84
C VAL A 160 -5.31 -24.88 29.45
N LEU A 161 -5.41 -24.84 30.78
CA LEU A 161 -6.47 -24.10 31.46
C LEU A 161 -6.43 -22.60 31.16
N THR A 162 -5.23 -22.01 31.13
CA THR A 162 -5.00 -20.60 30.81
C THR A 162 -5.45 -20.27 29.38
N LEU A 163 -5.38 -21.23 28.42
CA LEU A 163 -5.88 -21.07 27.05
C LEU A 163 -7.41 -21.26 26.95
N VAL A 164 -7.95 -22.26 27.63
CA VAL A 164 -9.37 -22.65 27.51
C VAL A 164 -10.31 -21.62 28.15
N LEU A 165 -9.95 -21.06 29.28
CA LEU A 165 -10.80 -20.10 30.00
C LEU A 165 -11.13 -18.85 29.19
N PRO A 166 -10.18 -18.13 28.53
CA PRO A 166 -10.49 -16.99 27.67
C PRO A 166 -11.28 -17.37 26.42
N ALA A 167 -11.12 -18.60 25.91
CA ALA A 167 -11.83 -19.08 24.70
C ALA A 167 -13.36 -19.02 24.88
N LEU A 168 -13.87 -19.11 26.09
CA LEU A 168 -15.29 -18.96 26.41
C LEU A 168 -15.85 -17.59 26.00
N ALA A 169 -15.02 -16.53 26.00
CA ALA A 169 -15.42 -15.18 25.59
C ALA A 169 -15.23 -14.90 24.09
N GLN A 170 -14.56 -15.79 23.35
CA GLN A 170 -14.13 -15.55 21.95
C GLN A 170 -15.28 -15.18 21.02
N LYS A 171 -16.40 -15.91 21.06
CA LYS A 171 -17.57 -15.63 20.22
C LYS A 171 -18.16 -14.24 20.48
N SER A 172 -18.18 -13.83 21.77
CA SER A 172 -18.63 -12.48 22.13
C SER A 172 -17.70 -11.40 21.60
N ILE A 173 -16.37 -11.64 21.68
CA ILE A 173 -15.36 -10.71 21.17
C ILE A 173 -15.49 -10.56 19.65
N GLN A 174 -15.60 -11.65 18.89
CA GLN A 174 -15.76 -11.62 17.43
C GLN A 174 -16.99 -10.82 16.99
N ASN A 175 -18.15 -11.10 17.59
CA ASN A 175 -19.39 -10.39 17.26
C ASN A 175 -19.30 -8.88 17.55
N LYS A 176 -18.68 -8.50 18.66
CA LYS A 176 -18.51 -7.09 19.05
C LYS A 176 -17.42 -6.40 18.24
N ALA A 177 -16.35 -7.10 17.85
CA ALA A 177 -15.33 -6.58 16.95
C ALA A 177 -15.94 -6.23 15.58
N GLN A 178 -16.82 -7.09 15.04
CA GLN A 178 -17.51 -6.82 13.79
C GLN A 178 -18.42 -5.58 13.88
N ARG A 179 -19.17 -5.42 14.99
CA ARG A 179 -19.98 -4.21 15.20
C ARG A 179 -19.14 -2.94 15.32
N TYR A 180 -18.02 -3.03 16.04
CA TYR A 180 -17.07 -1.91 16.17
C TYR A 180 -16.49 -1.52 14.82
N SER A 181 -16.04 -2.48 14.00
CA SER A 181 -15.56 -2.22 12.64
C SER A 181 -16.64 -1.55 11.77
N GLY A 182 -17.87 -2.06 11.78
CA GLY A 182 -18.96 -1.45 11.04
C GLY A 182 -19.32 -0.02 11.51
N SER A 183 -19.14 0.29 12.81
CA SER A 183 -19.31 1.65 13.30
C SER A 183 -18.20 2.61 12.84
N LEU A 184 -16.96 2.13 12.73
CA LEU A 184 -15.84 2.89 12.18
C LEU A 184 -16.04 3.18 10.68
N GLU A 185 -16.45 2.20 9.89
CA GLU A 185 -16.75 2.39 8.46
C GLU A 185 -17.82 3.46 8.25
N LYS A 186 -18.90 3.43 9.05
CA LYS A 186 -19.94 4.46 9.02
C LYS A 186 -19.41 5.84 9.39
N LEU A 187 -18.55 5.94 10.41
CA LEU A 187 -17.91 7.20 10.80
C LEU A 187 -17.06 7.75 9.66
N ILE A 188 -16.20 6.92 9.05
CA ILE A 188 -15.34 7.33 7.94
C ILE A 188 -16.17 7.78 6.74
N SER A 189 -17.16 6.99 6.33
CA SER A 189 -18.04 7.32 5.20
C SER A 189 -18.78 8.64 5.41
N LYS A 190 -19.37 8.85 6.60
CA LYS A 190 -20.03 10.12 6.92
C LYS A 190 -19.07 11.29 6.92
N ASN A 191 -17.89 11.16 7.57
CA ASN A 191 -16.91 12.24 7.61
C ASN A 191 -16.43 12.61 6.20
N THR A 192 -16.12 11.63 5.36
CA THR A 192 -15.69 11.86 3.97
C THR A 192 -16.78 12.62 3.19
N ASN A 193 -18.03 12.15 3.25
CA ASN A 193 -19.14 12.79 2.53
C ASN A 193 -19.35 14.25 2.95
N TYR A 194 -19.38 14.52 4.25
CA TYR A 194 -19.65 15.89 4.73
C TYR A 194 -18.44 16.82 4.58
N LEU A 195 -17.20 16.32 4.66
CA LEU A 195 -16.01 17.12 4.40
C LEU A 195 -15.86 17.45 2.91
N GLN A 196 -16.21 16.53 2.01
CA GLN A 196 -16.27 16.80 0.56
C GLN A 196 -17.34 17.84 0.22
N GLY A 197 -18.43 17.89 1.00
CA GLY A 197 -19.48 18.90 0.88
C GLY A 197 -19.21 20.22 1.62
N PHE A 198 -17.97 20.47 2.09
CA PHE A 198 -17.62 21.64 2.93
C PHE A 198 -18.05 22.96 2.31
N ASP A 199 -17.74 23.21 1.03
CA ASP A 199 -18.06 24.47 0.34
C ASP A 199 -19.58 24.70 0.26
N SER A 200 -20.35 23.63 0.04
CA SER A 200 -21.81 23.71 0.06
C SER A 200 -22.33 24.09 1.44
N LEU A 201 -21.82 23.46 2.49
CA LEU A 201 -22.21 23.79 3.87
C LEU A 201 -21.81 25.22 4.26
N LEU A 202 -20.65 25.69 3.80
CA LEU A 202 -20.18 27.06 4.01
C LEU A 202 -21.09 28.04 3.32
N SER A 203 -21.42 27.84 2.03
CA SER A 203 -22.29 28.73 1.23
C SER A 203 -23.68 28.92 1.84
N PHE A 204 -24.21 27.88 2.50
CA PHE A 204 -25.51 27.95 3.19
C PHE A 204 -25.42 28.27 4.69
N ASN A 205 -24.22 28.62 5.21
CA ASN A 205 -23.98 28.90 6.63
C ASN A 205 -24.41 27.74 7.56
N LYS A 206 -24.12 26.49 7.18
CA LYS A 206 -24.52 25.26 7.89
C LYS A 206 -23.36 24.45 8.45
N LEU A 207 -22.17 25.01 8.59
CA LEU A 207 -20.98 24.31 9.10
C LEU A 207 -21.16 23.66 10.48
N GLY A 208 -22.07 24.19 11.32
CA GLY A 208 -22.41 23.60 12.62
C GLY A 208 -22.94 22.16 12.54
N ILE A 209 -23.44 21.72 11.37
CA ILE A 209 -23.89 20.35 11.12
C ILE A 209 -22.72 19.38 11.20
N LEU A 210 -21.53 19.76 10.75
CA LEU A 210 -20.33 18.91 10.78
C LEU A 210 -20.04 18.42 12.21
N LYS A 211 -20.00 19.34 13.18
CA LYS A 211 -19.77 18.99 14.59
C LYS A 211 -20.79 17.99 15.11
N LYS A 212 -22.08 18.21 14.79
CA LYS A 212 -23.17 17.35 15.26
C LYS A 212 -23.09 15.93 14.68
N ILE A 213 -22.75 15.80 13.40
CA ILE A 213 -22.65 14.51 12.71
C ILE A 213 -21.44 13.73 13.20
N VAL A 214 -20.27 14.39 13.29
CA VAL A 214 -19.05 13.77 13.82
C VAL A 214 -19.28 13.32 15.26
N ALA A 215 -19.88 14.16 16.12
CA ALA A 215 -20.16 13.80 17.51
C ALA A 215 -21.09 12.59 17.63
N ASN A 216 -22.17 12.54 16.86
CA ASN A 216 -23.10 11.41 16.88
C ASN A 216 -22.44 10.11 16.41
N SER A 217 -21.71 10.14 15.31
CA SER A 217 -21.01 8.97 14.78
C SER A 217 -19.89 8.51 15.71
N SER A 218 -19.15 9.44 16.34
CA SER A 218 -18.11 9.13 17.33
C SER A 218 -18.70 8.49 18.58
N ASN A 219 -19.88 8.91 19.03
CA ASN A 219 -20.59 8.30 20.17
C ASN A 219 -21.05 6.86 19.87
N GLU A 220 -21.45 6.53 18.62
CA GLU A 220 -21.69 5.15 18.21
C GLU A 220 -20.42 4.31 18.31
N VAL A 221 -19.30 4.80 17.78
CA VAL A 221 -18.00 4.14 17.88
C VAL A 221 -17.57 3.95 19.33
N LEU A 222 -17.72 4.98 20.16
CA LEU A 222 -17.44 4.90 21.60
C LEU A 222 -18.22 3.75 22.28
N LYS A 223 -19.53 3.67 22.04
CA LYS A 223 -20.41 2.64 22.62
C LYS A 223 -19.96 1.23 22.21
N GLU A 224 -19.69 0.99 20.92
CA GLU A 224 -19.26 -0.32 20.42
C GLU A 224 -17.82 -0.66 20.88
N SER A 225 -16.93 0.32 20.94
CA SER A 225 -15.57 0.16 21.47
C SER A 225 -15.58 -0.26 22.93
N VAL A 226 -16.34 0.42 23.78
CA VAL A 226 -16.47 0.07 25.21
C VAL A 226 -17.08 -1.33 25.37
N SER A 227 -18.10 -1.67 24.55
CA SER A 227 -18.73 -3.00 24.57
C SER A 227 -17.73 -4.11 24.22
N LEU A 228 -16.91 -3.91 23.18
CA LEU A 228 -15.84 -4.81 22.78
C LEU A 228 -14.80 -4.95 23.90
N ARG A 229 -14.29 -3.82 24.42
CA ARG A 229 -13.27 -3.82 25.48
C ARG A 229 -13.71 -4.50 26.77
N LYS A 230 -14.99 -4.44 27.12
CA LYS A 230 -15.55 -5.21 28.26
C LYS A 230 -15.41 -6.73 28.03
N SER A 231 -15.65 -7.22 26.82
CA SER A 231 -15.49 -8.66 26.52
C SER A 231 -14.03 -9.09 26.47
N VAL A 232 -13.15 -8.23 25.91
CA VAL A 232 -11.70 -8.45 25.95
C VAL A 232 -11.18 -8.45 27.38
N GLY A 233 -11.65 -7.51 28.22
CA GLY A 233 -11.30 -7.45 29.64
C GLY A 233 -11.73 -8.69 30.40
N LEU A 234 -12.95 -9.22 30.15
CA LEU A 234 -13.39 -10.48 30.75
C LEU A 234 -12.50 -11.66 30.35
N ALA A 235 -12.13 -11.77 29.07
CA ALA A 235 -11.20 -12.79 28.61
C ALA A 235 -9.82 -12.66 29.29
N GLY A 236 -9.33 -11.42 29.44
CA GLY A 236 -8.09 -11.13 30.15
C GLY A 236 -8.13 -11.56 31.64
N VAL A 237 -9.23 -11.29 32.32
CA VAL A 237 -9.42 -11.73 33.72
C VAL A 237 -9.45 -13.26 33.81
N LEU A 238 -10.17 -13.95 32.91
CA LEU A 238 -10.24 -15.41 32.90
C LEU A 238 -8.87 -16.05 32.63
N GLY A 239 -8.10 -15.50 31.67
CA GLY A 239 -6.73 -15.95 31.42
C GLY A 239 -5.78 -15.64 32.58
N GLY A 240 -5.90 -14.45 33.15
CA GLY A 240 -5.15 -14.03 34.33
C GLY A 240 -5.39 -14.93 35.55
N LEU A 241 -6.63 -15.38 35.79
CA LEU A 241 -6.96 -16.36 36.85
C LEU A 241 -6.25 -17.69 36.60
N GLY A 242 -6.26 -18.21 35.35
CA GLY A 242 -5.53 -19.44 35.01
C GLY A 242 -4.02 -19.31 35.26
N ASN A 243 -3.44 -18.20 34.88
CA ASN A 243 -2.03 -17.88 35.09
C ASN A 243 -1.70 -17.77 36.61
N LEU A 244 -2.48 -17.01 37.38
CA LEU A 244 -2.28 -16.83 38.81
C LEU A 244 -2.36 -18.17 39.56
N VAL A 245 -3.40 -18.98 39.31
CA VAL A 245 -3.56 -20.29 39.92
C VAL A 245 -2.41 -21.23 39.53
N GLY A 246 -1.95 -21.15 38.28
CA GLY A 246 -0.77 -21.87 37.78
C GLY A 246 0.50 -21.49 38.52
N GLN A 247 0.81 -20.21 38.67
CA GLN A 247 2.01 -19.74 39.38
C GLN A 247 1.99 -20.12 40.87
N VAL A 248 0.90 -19.82 41.56
CA VAL A 248 0.76 -20.17 42.98
C VAL A 248 0.83 -21.69 43.18
N GLY A 249 0.17 -22.45 42.30
CA GLY A 249 0.17 -23.92 42.38
C GLY A 249 1.56 -24.54 42.14
N VAL A 250 2.34 -23.97 41.21
CA VAL A 250 3.73 -24.43 40.97
C VAL A 250 4.61 -24.14 42.18
N VAL A 251 4.51 -22.97 42.77
CA VAL A 251 5.26 -22.63 44.00
C VAL A 251 4.91 -23.59 45.14
N LEU A 252 3.60 -23.89 45.36
CA LEU A 252 3.13 -24.87 46.33
C LEU A 252 3.69 -26.26 46.04
N LEU A 253 3.58 -26.74 44.80
CA LEU A 253 4.06 -28.07 44.42
C LEU A 253 5.58 -28.19 44.62
N THR A 254 6.35 -27.21 44.17
CA THR A 254 7.80 -27.20 44.32
C THR A 254 8.22 -27.08 45.77
N GLY A 255 7.49 -26.29 46.57
CA GLY A 255 7.69 -26.20 48.02
C GLY A 255 7.46 -27.52 48.73
N ILE A 256 6.40 -28.27 48.40
CA ILE A 256 6.15 -29.63 48.95
C ILE A 256 7.28 -30.59 48.58
N LEU A 257 7.78 -30.52 47.32
CA LEU A 257 8.90 -31.35 46.87
C LEU A 257 10.21 -30.99 47.62
N ALA A 258 10.43 -29.71 47.88
CA ALA A 258 11.57 -29.22 48.64
C ALA A 258 11.51 -29.67 50.12
N LEU A 259 10.36 -29.58 50.78
CA LEU A 259 10.15 -30.10 52.14
C LEU A 259 10.38 -31.61 52.23
N LYS A 260 10.16 -32.36 51.14
CA LYS A 260 10.47 -33.78 51.04
C LYS A 260 11.92 -34.07 50.66
N ASN A 261 12.78 -33.07 50.55
CA ASN A 261 14.17 -33.15 50.08
C ASN A 261 14.35 -33.76 48.68
N ILE A 262 13.33 -33.70 47.82
CA ILE A 262 13.39 -34.16 46.41
C ILE A 262 14.09 -33.14 45.55
N VAL A 263 13.86 -31.83 45.81
CA VAL A 263 14.52 -30.69 45.13
C VAL A 263 15.07 -29.73 46.20
N GLY A 264 16.04 -28.89 45.84
CA GLY A 264 16.55 -27.84 46.73
C GLY A 264 15.52 -26.73 46.95
N PHE A 265 15.54 -26.02 48.08
CA PHE A 265 14.63 -24.89 48.34
C PHE A 265 14.78 -23.74 47.34
N GLY A 266 16.00 -23.46 46.86
CA GLY A 266 16.26 -22.46 45.79
C GLY A 266 15.62 -22.83 44.46
N SER A 267 15.32 -24.12 44.22
CA SER A 267 14.59 -24.55 43.02
C SER A 267 13.19 -23.94 42.93
N ILE A 268 12.60 -23.45 44.01
CA ILE A 268 11.31 -22.74 44.00
C ILE A 268 11.42 -21.51 43.10
N LEU A 269 12.50 -20.75 43.21
CA LEU A 269 12.72 -19.54 42.40
C LEU A 269 12.99 -19.87 40.93
N THR A 270 13.82 -20.90 40.66
CA THR A 270 14.10 -21.33 39.29
C THR A 270 12.83 -21.81 38.60
N VAL A 271 12.07 -22.70 39.24
CA VAL A 271 10.85 -23.29 38.70
C VAL A 271 9.77 -22.22 38.51
N GLU A 272 9.62 -21.29 39.44
CA GLU A 272 8.69 -20.16 39.32
C GLU A 272 9.03 -19.31 38.10
N SER A 273 10.29 -18.92 37.92
CA SER A 273 10.76 -18.11 36.79
C SER A 273 10.53 -18.81 35.43
N LEU A 274 10.85 -20.11 35.33
CA LEU A 274 10.66 -20.89 34.11
C LEU A 274 9.18 -21.09 33.77
N THR A 275 8.35 -21.41 34.76
CA THR A 275 6.92 -21.62 34.55
C THR A 275 6.17 -20.32 34.30
N SER A 276 6.58 -19.21 34.90
CA SER A 276 6.07 -17.86 34.59
C SER A 276 6.29 -17.52 33.11
N THR A 277 7.47 -17.86 32.59
CA THR A 277 7.75 -17.70 31.13
C THR A 277 6.77 -18.52 30.29
N ILE A 278 6.50 -19.77 30.64
CA ILE A 278 5.54 -20.64 29.92
C ILE A 278 4.13 -20.04 29.99
N PHE A 279 3.63 -19.68 31.16
CA PHE A 279 2.26 -19.18 31.33
C PHE A 279 2.03 -17.85 30.63
N ASN A 280 3.01 -16.93 30.65
CA ASN A 280 2.93 -15.65 29.99
C ASN A 280 2.96 -15.82 28.46
N SER A 281 3.83 -16.69 27.93
CA SER A 281 3.90 -16.99 26.49
C SER A 281 2.60 -17.60 25.98
N VAL A 282 2.05 -18.57 26.70
CA VAL A 282 0.79 -19.23 26.38
C VAL A 282 -0.38 -18.26 26.44
N GLY A 283 -0.44 -17.38 27.45
CA GLY A 283 -1.49 -16.38 27.61
C GLY A 283 -1.56 -15.38 26.44
N ASN A 284 -0.43 -15.07 25.81
CA ASN A 284 -0.37 -14.15 24.68
C ASN A 284 -0.70 -14.78 23.30
N ILE A 285 -0.56 -16.10 23.14
CA ILE A 285 -0.78 -16.79 21.85
C ILE A 285 -2.16 -16.50 21.26
N MET A 286 -3.19 -16.40 22.08
CA MET A 286 -4.55 -16.18 21.61
C MET A 286 -4.73 -14.79 20.98
N ASN A 287 -4.17 -13.76 21.59
CA ASN A 287 -4.19 -12.39 21.07
C ASN A 287 -3.41 -12.31 19.75
N ILE A 288 -2.24 -12.91 19.70
CA ILE A 288 -1.38 -12.95 18.51
C ILE A 288 -2.09 -13.64 17.34
N THR A 289 -2.76 -14.76 17.59
CA THR A 289 -3.50 -15.49 16.53
C THR A 289 -4.64 -14.65 15.94
N VAL A 290 -5.37 -13.92 16.77
CA VAL A 290 -6.44 -13.02 16.31
C VAL A 290 -5.85 -11.90 15.42
N GLU A 291 -4.75 -11.30 15.85
CA GLU A 291 -4.11 -10.22 15.10
C GLU A 291 -3.50 -10.70 13.78
N LEU A 292 -2.89 -11.87 13.72
CA LEU A 292 -2.39 -12.48 12.48
C LEU A 292 -3.51 -12.70 11.44
N ASN A 293 -4.72 -13.03 11.88
CA ASN A 293 -5.87 -13.22 11.00
C ASN A 293 -6.34 -11.92 10.33
N ILE A 294 -6.03 -10.75 10.91
CA ILE A 294 -6.33 -9.44 10.29
C ILE A 294 -5.52 -9.23 9.01
N VAL A 295 -4.34 -9.81 8.93
CA VAL A 295 -3.40 -9.62 7.80
C VAL A 295 -3.72 -10.50 6.59
N VAL A 296 -4.43 -11.61 6.80
CA VAL A 296 -4.76 -12.57 5.73
C VAL A 296 -5.52 -11.91 4.57
N PRO A 297 -6.62 -11.16 4.80
CA PRO A 297 -7.36 -10.50 3.71
C PRO A 297 -6.52 -9.46 2.94
N ILE A 298 -5.55 -8.84 3.61
CA ILE A 298 -4.65 -7.87 2.96
C ILE A 298 -3.75 -8.58 1.94
N PHE A 299 -3.16 -9.72 2.34
CA PHE A 299 -2.36 -10.52 1.40
C PHE A 299 -3.20 -11.10 0.26
N GLU A 300 -4.40 -11.60 0.54
CA GLU A 300 -5.32 -12.09 -0.50
C GLU A 300 -5.66 -11.00 -1.52
N LYS A 301 -5.92 -9.78 -1.04
CA LYS A 301 -6.14 -8.62 -1.89
C LYS A 301 -4.94 -8.32 -2.79
N PHE A 302 -3.72 -8.31 -2.24
CA PHE A 302 -2.50 -8.06 -3.01
C PHE A 302 -2.21 -9.16 -4.03
N GLU A 303 -2.36 -10.43 -3.65
CA GLU A 303 -2.13 -11.55 -4.56
C GLU A 303 -3.15 -11.53 -5.72
N LYS A 304 -4.44 -11.33 -5.42
CA LYS A 304 -5.47 -11.19 -6.45
C LYS A 304 -5.15 -10.06 -7.43
N PHE A 305 -4.75 -8.90 -6.92
CA PHE A 305 -4.38 -7.77 -7.77
C PHE A 305 -3.15 -8.06 -8.63
N LYS A 306 -2.13 -8.72 -8.08
CA LYS A 306 -0.93 -9.13 -8.84
C LYS A 306 -1.26 -10.15 -9.95
N GLU A 307 -2.16 -11.10 -9.67
CA GLU A 307 -2.62 -12.07 -10.66
C GLU A 307 -3.40 -11.38 -11.79
N GLU A 308 -4.32 -10.47 -11.46
CA GLU A 308 -5.07 -9.69 -12.45
C GLU A 308 -4.11 -8.85 -13.33
N ALA A 309 -3.16 -8.14 -12.74
CA ALA A 309 -2.17 -7.34 -13.47
C ALA A 309 -1.29 -8.21 -14.38
N LYS A 310 -0.88 -9.39 -13.91
CA LYS A 310 -0.12 -10.34 -14.72
C LYS A 310 -0.91 -10.81 -15.94
N VAL A 311 -2.16 -11.21 -15.77
CA VAL A 311 -3.03 -11.64 -16.88
C VAL A 311 -3.21 -10.52 -17.91
N ILE A 312 -3.36 -9.27 -17.45
CA ILE A 312 -3.49 -8.10 -18.34
C ILE A 312 -2.19 -7.88 -19.13
N ASN A 313 -1.05 -7.89 -18.45
CA ASN A 313 0.25 -7.70 -19.07
C ASN A 313 0.58 -8.84 -20.06
N ASP A 314 0.35 -10.10 -19.69
CA ASP A 314 0.61 -11.25 -20.54
C ASP A 314 -0.28 -11.22 -21.82
N LYS A 315 -1.52 -10.74 -21.70
CA LYS A 315 -2.39 -10.51 -22.87
C LYS A 315 -1.86 -9.41 -23.77
N ASP A 316 -1.35 -8.30 -23.23
CA ASP A 316 -0.84 -7.19 -24.03
C ASP A 316 0.50 -7.54 -24.71
N THR A 317 1.41 -8.19 -23.98
CA THR A 317 2.71 -8.62 -24.54
C THR A 317 2.58 -9.71 -25.62
N GLY A 318 1.49 -10.47 -25.61
CA GLY A 318 1.17 -11.46 -26.65
C GLY A 318 0.57 -10.87 -27.93
N LYS A 319 0.25 -9.56 -27.96
CA LYS A 319 -0.33 -8.88 -29.13
C LYS A 319 0.72 -8.44 -30.12
N LYS A 320 0.26 -8.09 -31.34
CA LYS A 320 1.11 -7.59 -32.42
C LYS A 320 1.70 -6.22 -32.05
N LEU A 321 2.98 -6.04 -32.29
CA LEU A 321 3.64 -4.75 -32.12
C LEU A 321 3.37 -3.86 -33.35
N LEU A 322 3.03 -2.61 -33.11
CA LEU A 322 2.91 -1.59 -34.14
C LEU A 322 4.30 -1.02 -34.45
N ASN A 323 5.06 -1.70 -35.31
CA ASN A 323 6.43 -1.30 -35.66
C ASN A 323 6.49 -0.14 -36.63
N GLU A 324 5.52 -0.07 -37.55
CA GLU A 324 5.43 0.96 -38.58
C GLU A 324 4.83 2.27 -38.05
N GLU A 325 5.00 3.35 -38.77
CA GLU A 325 4.27 4.60 -38.53
C GLU A 325 2.77 4.38 -38.75
N ILE A 326 1.95 5.15 -38.05
CA ILE A 326 0.50 5.12 -38.24
C ILE A 326 0.15 5.87 -39.54
N GLU A 327 -0.24 5.13 -40.58
CA GLU A 327 -0.66 5.67 -41.87
C GLU A 327 -2.16 5.99 -41.84
N THR A 328 -2.98 5.10 -41.24
CA THR A 328 -4.42 5.27 -41.15
C THR A 328 -4.95 4.86 -39.81
N ILE A 329 -6.00 5.55 -39.34
CA ILE A 329 -6.82 5.15 -38.18
C ILE A 329 -8.27 5.12 -38.68
N GLU A 330 -8.89 3.95 -38.70
CA GLU A 330 -10.22 3.76 -39.27
C GLU A 330 -11.21 3.33 -38.16
N LEU A 331 -12.36 3.96 -38.19
CA LEU A 331 -13.52 3.65 -37.34
C LEU A 331 -14.60 3.03 -38.25
N GLU A 332 -15.07 1.84 -37.91
CA GLU A 332 -16.14 1.14 -38.61
C GLU A 332 -17.29 0.87 -37.65
N ASP A 333 -18.40 1.59 -37.81
CA ASP A 333 -19.65 1.47 -37.02
C ASP A 333 -19.42 1.44 -35.49
N VAL A 334 -18.49 2.26 -35.00
CA VAL A 334 -18.08 2.28 -33.61
C VAL A 334 -19.20 2.84 -32.73
N SER A 335 -19.65 2.03 -31.77
CA SER A 335 -20.65 2.41 -30.76
C SER A 335 -20.13 2.11 -29.37
N TYR A 336 -20.48 2.97 -28.39
CA TYR A 336 -20.04 2.80 -27.01
C TYR A 336 -21.11 3.25 -26.02
N LYS A 337 -21.23 2.49 -24.92
CA LYS A 337 -22.16 2.79 -23.80
C LYS A 337 -21.42 2.76 -22.48
N TYR A 338 -21.71 3.74 -21.61
CA TYR A 338 -21.37 3.65 -20.19
C TYR A 338 -22.60 3.07 -19.48
N GLU A 339 -22.47 1.84 -18.96
CA GLU A 339 -23.60 1.09 -18.39
C GLU A 339 -24.78 1.05 -19.38
N GLU A 340 -25.90 1.70 -19.06
CA GLU A 340 -27.09 1.79 -19.91
C GLU A 340 -27.12 3.03 -20.82
N LYS A 341 -26.21 4.00 -20.62
CA LYS A 341 -26.21 5.25 -21.37
C LYS A 341 -25.37 5.15 -22.63
N SER A 342 -26.03 5.18 -23.81
CA SER A 342 -25.35 5.26 -25.11
C SER A 342 -24.66 6.62 -25.26
N VAL A 343 -23.36 6.61 -25.62
CA VAL A 343 -22.53 7.82 -25.76
C VAL A 343 -22.07 7.99 -27.20
N LEU A 344 -21.67 6.93 -27.88
CA LEU A 344 -21.32 6.92 -29.29
C LEU A 344 -22.24 5.95 -30.02
N LYS A 345 -22.65 6.29 -31.26
CA LYS A 345 -23.57 5.48 -32.08
C LYS A 345 -23.08 5.43 -33.52
N ASN A 346 -22.68 4.26 -33.98
CA ASN A 346 -22.37 3.92 -35.37
C ASN A 346 -21.43 4.96 -36.04
N ILE A 347 -20.32 5.31 -35.36
CA ILE A 347 -19.34 6.24 -35.91
C ILE A 347 -18.45 5.51 -36.88
N SER A 348 -18.48 5.95 -38.15
CA SER A 348 -17.57 5.49 -39.21
C SER A 348 -16.79 6.68 -39.74
N TYR A 349 -15.45 6.64 -39.62
CA TYR A 349 -14.57 7.75 -40.01
C TYR A 349 -13.13 7.26 -40.21
N ALA A 350 -12.35 7.99 -41.01
CA ALA A 350 -10.93 7.67 -41.23
C ALA A 350 -10.03 8.89 -41.00
N PHE A 351 -8.95 8.69 -40.26
CA PHE A 351 -7.88 9.66 -40.06
C PHE A 351 -6.64 9.19 -40.82
N ASN A 352 -6.16 9.98 -41.75
CA ASN A 352 -4.98 9.69 -42.57
C ASN A 352 -3.74 10.39 -42.02
N LYS A 353 -2.57 9.81 -42.25
CA LYS A 353 -1.27 10.38 -41.89
C LYS A 353 -1.13 11.82 -42.35
N TYR A 354 -0.53 12.64 -41.52
CA TYR A 354 -0.32 14.08 -41.69
C TYR A 354 -1.58 14.94 -41.80
N GLY A 355 -2.77 14.32 -41.71
CA GLY A 355 -4.03 15.05 -41.67
C GLY A 355 -4.22 15.85 -40.39
N LYS A 356 -5.02 16.91 -40.45
CA LYS A 356 -5.41 17.77 -39.34
C LYS A 356 -6.91 17.65 -39.17
N TYR A 357 -7.36 17.07 -38.08
CA TYR A 357 -8.76 16.74 -37.85
C TYR A 357 -9.31 17.47 -36.64
N ALA A 358 -10.49 18.06 -36.79
CA ALA A 358 -11.25 18.60 -35.67
C ALA A 358 -12.41 17.64 -35.28
N ILE A 359 -12.61 17.40 -34.00
CA ILE A 359 -13.81 16.74 -33.49
C ILE A 359 -14.64 17.78 -32.77
N VAL A 360 -15.88 17.99 -33.24
CA VAL A 360 -16.81 18.98 -32.69
C VAL A 360 -18.14 18.34 -32.32
N GLY A 361 -18.88 18.99 -31.42
CA GLY A 361 -20.18 18.55 -30.97
C GLY A 361 -20.56 19.20 -29.64
N GLU A 362 -21.77 18.97 -29.19
CA GLU A 362 -22.26 19.48 -27.90
C GLU A 362 -21.47 18.91 -26.72
N SER A 363 -21.54 19.57 -25.56
CA SER A 363 -20.97 19.01 -24.33
C SER A 363 -21.70 17.70 -24.00
N GLY A 364 -20.92 16.64 -23.77
CA GLY A 364 -21.47 15.30 -23.51
C GLY A 364 -21.77 14.44 -24.75
N SER A 365 -21.45 14.90 -25.97
CA SER A 365 -21.65 14.12 -27.22
C SER A 365 -20.69 12.93 -27.39
N GLY A 366 -19.72 12.74 -26.48
CA GLY A 366 -18.81 11.59 -26.51
C GLY A 366 -17.42 11.87 -27.11
N LYS A 367 -17.06 13.12 -27.38
CA LYS A 367 -15.76 13.52 -27.98
C LYS A 367 -14.56 12.94 -27.24
N SER A 368 -14.46 13.21 -25.94
CA SER A 368 -13.37 12.68 -25.09
C SER A 368 -13.42 11.14 -24.95
N THR A 369 -14.63 10.57 -25.05
CA THR A 369 -14.81 9.10 -25.07
C THR A 369 -14.21 8.52 -26.34
N LEU A 370 -14.41 9.16 -27.49
CA LEU A 370 -13.82 8.74 -28.75
C LEU A 370 -12.28 8.77 -28.70
N LEU A 371 -11.67 9.86 -28.18
CA LEU A 371 -10.21 9.89 -27.99
C LEU A 371 -9.70 8.80 -27.04
N LYS A 372 -10.44 8.50 -25.98
CA LYS A 372 -10.07 7.40 -25.05
C LYS A 372 -10.20 6.02 -25.72
N LEU A 373 -11.15 5.83 -26.64
CA LEU A 373 -11.24 4.61 -27.45
C LEU A 373 -10.05 4.49 -28.40
N LEU A 374 -9.74 5.55 -29.17
CA LEU A 374 -8.59 5.59 -30.08
C LEU A 374 -7.26 5.31 -29.39
N THR A 375 -7.13 5.68 -28.11
CA THR A 375 -5.93 5.39 -27.31
C THR A 375 -5.96 4.02 -26.63
N GLY A 376 -7.01 3.21 -26.85
CA GLY A 376 -7.18 1.92 -26.16
C GLY A 376 -7.31 2.01 -24.63
N ARG A 377 -7.63 3.20 -24.09
CA ARG A 377 -7.89 3.41 -22.65
C ARG A 377 -9.24 2.85 -22.24
N ILE A 378 -10.18 2.85 -23.14
CA ILE A 378 -11.51 2.23 -22.99
C ILE A 378 -11.57 1.04 -23.93
N GLU A 379 -12.11 -0.06 -23.43
CA GLU A 379 -12.32 -1.33 -24.13
C GLU A 379 -13.82 -1.64 -24.16
N ASN A 380 -14.21 -2.75 -24.83
CA ASN A 380 -15.60 -3.22 -24.91
C ASN A 380 -16.54 -2.25 -25.65
N TYR A 381 -16.17 -1.83 -26.84
CA TYR A 381 -16.99 -1.09 -27.80
C TYR A 381 -17.56 -2.04 -28.87
N GLU A 382 -18.64 -1.64 -29.55
CA GLU A 382 -19.19 -2.32 -30.73
C GLU A 382 -18.58 -1.71 -31.98
N GLY A 383 -18.44 -2.47 -33.07
CA GLY A 383 -17.77 -2.06 -34.32
C GLY A 383 -16.28 -2.38 -34.31
N ALA A 384 -15.48 -1.74 -35.17
CA ALA A 384 -14.04 -1.95 -35.24
C ALA A 384 -13.25 -0.62 -35.26
N ILE A 385 -12.11 -0.61 -34.59
CA ILE A 385 -11.10 0.46 -34.69
C ILE A 385 -9.83 -0.16 -35.22
N LYS A 386 -9.34 0.33 -36.34
CA LYS A 386 -8.18 -0.24 -37.03
C LYS A 386 -7.06 0.78 -37.15
N PHE A 387 -5.82 0.33 -36.98
CA PHE A 387 -4.59 1.06 -37.24
C PHE A 387 -3.83 0.36 -38.35
N ASN A 388 -3.63 1.02 -39.47
CA ASN A 388 -3.02 0.43 -40.67
C ASN A 388 -3.73 -0.89 -41.08
N GLY A 389 -5.05 -0.95 -40.97
CA GLY A 389 -5.86 -2.14 -41.24
C GLY A 389 -5.87 -3.21 -40.17
N GLU A 390 -5.08 -3.10 -39.09
CA GLU A 390 -5.06 -4.05 -37.96
C GLU A 390 -5.99 -3.57 -36.84
N GLU A 391 -6.81 -4.47 -36.30
CA GLU A 391 -7.72 -4.14 -35.20
C GLU A 391 -6.98 -3.73 -33.94
N LEU A 392 -7.43 -2.66 -33.27
CA LEU A 392 -6.86 -2.12 -32.04
C LEU A 392 -6.76 -3.17 -30.92
N GLU A 393 -7.73 -4.07 -30.85
CA GLU A 393 -7.72 -5.16 -29.85
C GLU A 393 -6.56 -6.15 -30.07
N GLY A 394 -6.04 -6.28 -31.29
CA GLY A 394 -4.90 -7.13 -31.64
C GLY A 394 -3.53 -6.45 -31.45
N ILE A 395 -3.51 -5.13 -31.24
CA ILE A 395 -2.27 -4.34 -31.12
C ILE A 395 -1.88 -4.19 -29.65
N SER A 396 -0.57 -4.33 -29.35
CA SER A 396 -0.02 -4.03 -28.02
C SER A 396 -0.17 -2.54 -27.73
N LYS A 397 -0.77 -2.22 -26.60
CA LYS A 397 -0.97 -0.83 -26.15
C LYS A 397 0.35 -0.12 -25.90
N HIS A 398 1.36 -0.86 -25.47
CA HIS A 398 2.69 -0.31 -25.27
C HIS A 398 3.25 0.24 -26.60
N SER A 399 3.21 -0.56 -27.68
CA SER A 399 3.67 -0.12 -28.99
C SER A 399 2.81 1.02 -29.57
N LEU A 400 1.52 1.05 -29.27
CA LEU A 400 0.64 2.14 -29.65
C LEU A 400 1.03 3.45 -28.94
N TYR A 401 1.28 3.39 -27.62
CA TYR A 401 1.72 4.57 -26.85
C TYR A 401 3.09 5.07 -27.26
N ASP A 402 3.94 4.23 -27.85
CA ASP A 402 5.22 4.68 -28.42
C ASP A 402 5.04 5.56 -29.66
N LYS A 403 3.95 5.41 -30.42
CA LYS A 403 3.71 6.13 -31.68
C LYS A 403 2.81 7.36 -31.52
N MET A 404 1.94 7.37 -30.50
CA MET A 404 0.96 8.45 -30.33
C MET A 404 1.08 9.15 -28.97
N LEU A 405 0.64 10.41 -28.96
CA LEU A 405 0.53 11.26 -27.77
C LEU A 405 -0.95 11.56 -27.52
N TYR A 406 -1.40 11.40 -26.31
CA TYR A 406 -2.69 11.92 -25.86
C TYR A 406 -2.51 12.96 -24.77
N ILE A 407 -3.01 14.16 -24.99
CA ILE A 407 -3.01 15.25 -24.01
C ILE A 407 -4.46 15.46 -23.54
N PRO A 408 -4.74 15.18 -22.25
CA PRO A 408 -6.06 15.44 -21.68
C PRO A 408 -6.28 16.94 -21.47
N GLN A 409 -7.51 17.34 -21.23
CA GLN A 409 -7.92 18.71 -20.93
C GLN A 409 -7.12 19.34 -19.79
N GLU A 410 -6.84 18.57 -18.74
CA GLU A 410 -5.98 18.96 -17.61
C GLU A 410 -4.78 18.02 -17.49
N PRO A 411 -3.62 18.38 -18.06
CA PRO A 411 -2.41 17.56 -17.94
C PRO A 411 -1.83 17.62 -16.52
N TYR A 412 -1.39 16.45 -16.02
CA TYR A 412 -0.76 16.36 -14.72
C TYR A 412 0.69 16.87 -14.74
N ILE A 413 1.04 17.67 -13.74
CA ILE A 413 2.40 18.19 -13.48
C ILE A 413 2.92 17.56 -12.20
N PHE A 414 4.07 16.90 -12.30
CA PHE A 414 4.74 16.28 -11.16
C PHE A 414 5.45 17.32 -10.29
N THR A 415 5.51 17.06 -8.98
CA THR A 415 6.30 17.87 -8.03
C THR A 415 7.76 17.47 -8.15
N GLU A 416 8.35 17.88 -9.27
CA GLU A 416 9.70 17.58 -9.72
C GLU A 416 10.22 18.74 -10.56
N SER A 417 11.48 18.69 -10.98
CA SER A 417 12.07 19.73 -11.83
C SER A 417 11.31 19.93 -13.15
N LEU A 418 11.43 21.11 -13.75
CA LEU A 418 10.90 21.37 -15.10
C LEU A 418 11.49 20.36 -16.10
N ARG A 419 12.80 20.05 -16.00
CA ARG A 419 13.45 19.02 -16.82
C ARG A 419 12.74 17.68 -16.70
N PHE A 420 12.53 17.19 -15.45
CA PHE A 420 11.81 15.93 -15.23
C PHE A 420 10.40 15.98 -15.83
N ASN A 421 9.69 17.08 -15.66
CA ASN A 421 8.34 17.23 -16.19
C ASN A 421 8.25 17.13 -17.71
N ILE A 422 9.35 17.33 -18.43
CA ILE A 422 9.42 17.18 -19.90
C ILE A 422 9.95 15.80 -20.26
N THR A 423 11.06 15.39 -19.64
CA THR A 423 11.76 14.15 -19.99
C THR A 423 11.12 12.91 -19.35
N LEU A 424 10.36 13.05 -18.27
CA LEU A 424 9.80 11.97 -17.45
C LEU A 424 10.88 10.96 -17.01
N GLY A 425 12.10 11.46 -16.76
CA GLY A 425 13.24 10.66 -16.34
C GLY A 425 14.11 10.09 -17.44
N ASP A 426 13.73 10.24 -18.72
CA ASP A 426 14.58 9.85 -19.85
C ASP A 426 15.79 10.78 -19.97
N ASP A 427 16.91 10.23 -20.48
CA ASP A 427 18.15 10.97 -20.64
C ASP A 427 18.19 11.69 -21.99
N TYR A 428 17.89 12.99 -21.95
CA TYR A 428 18.01 13.91 -23.09
C TYR A 428 19.03 15.00 -22.79
N PRO A 429 19.82 15.47 -23.77
CA PRO A 429 20.66 16.64 -23.63
C PRO A 429 19.84 17.88 -23.25
N ASP A 430 20.35 18.73 -22.36
CA ASP A 430 19.66 19.94 -21.91
C ASP A 430 19.37 20.90 -23.06
N GLU A 431 20.21 20.92 -24.09
CA GLU A 431 19.99 21.73 -25.32
C GLU A 431 18.72 21.27 -26.03
N LYS A 432 18.54 19.92 -26.22
CA LYS A 432 17.31 19.39 -26.83
C LYS A 432 16.07 19.75 -26.02
N VAL A 433 16.16 19.74 -24.69
CA VAL A 433 15.06 20.11 -23.80
C VAL A 433 14.71 21.59 -23.95
N LYS A 434 15.72 22.47 -24.04
CA LYS A 434 15.54 23.92 -24.28
C LYS A 434 14.93 24.21 -25.64
N ASP A 435 15.42 23.58 -26.70
CA ASP A 435 14.89 23.73 -28.05
C ASP A 435 13.41 23.36 -28.13
N VAL A 436 13.04 22.25 -27.46
CA VAL A 436 11.65 21.83 -27.39
C VAL A 436 10.81 22.83 -26.57
N LEU A 437 11.30 23.37 -25.47
CA LEU A 437 10.60 24.42 -24.73
C LEU A 437 10.40 25.70 -25.55
N GLU A 438 11.39 26.11 -26.31
CA GLU A 438 11.27 27.24 -27.22
C GLU A 438 10.23 26.96 -28.31
N SER A 439 10.26 25.77 -28.93
CA SER A 439 9.31 25.36 -29.96
C SER A 439 7.84 25.40 -29.50
N VAL A 440 7.56 25.11 -28.21
CA VAL A 440 6.21 25.21 -27.65
C VAL A 440 5.92 26.59 -27.05
N GLY A 441 6.80 27.58 -27.24
CA GLY A 441 6.61 28.94 -26.74
C GLY A 441 6.77 29.09 -25.24
N LEU A 442 7.63 28.27 -24.61
CA LEU A 442 8.00 28.36 -23.17
C LEU A 442 9.42 28.92 -22.98
N GLY A 443 10.08 29.45 -23.99
CA GLY A 443 11.43 30.03 -23.88
C GLY A 443 11.51 31.19 -22.91
N GLU A 444 10.60 32.18 -22.99
CA GLU A 444 10.53 33.30 -22.03
C GLU A 444 10.24 32.83 -20.60
N PHE A 445 9.37 31.82 -20.46
CA PHE A 445 9.11 31.21 -19.17
C PHE A 445 10.37 30.57 -18.60
N LEU A 446 11.11 29.79 -19.39
CA LEU A 446 12.37 29.17 -18.96
C LEU A 446 13.40 30.22 -18.50
N THR A 447 13.55 31.33 -19.24
CA THR A 447 14.48 32.42 -18.90
C THR A 447 14.07 33.20 -17.65
N SER A 448 12.79 33.18 -17.28
CA SER A 448 12.27 33.83 -16.06
C SER A 448 12.52 33.01 -14.78
N LEU A 449 12.91 31.74 -14.92
CA LEU A 449 13.17 30.85 -13.79
C LEU A 449 14.60 30.96 -13.30
N GLU A 450 14.81 31.14 -12.00
CA GLU A 450 16.15 31.32 -11.38
C GLU A 450 17.05 30.10 -11.62
N ASP A 451 16.51 28.88 -11.44
CA ASP A 451 17.23 27.61 -11.63
C ASP A 451 17.02 26.98 -13.02
N GLY A 452 16.41 27.70 -13.97
CA GLY A 452 16.16 27.24 -15.32
C GLY A 452 15.47 25.87 -15.36
N LEU A 453 16.06 24.88 -16.05
CA LEU A 453 15.53 23.50 -16.14
C LEU A 453 15.47 22.77 -14.79
N GLY A 454 16.29 23.15 -13.80
CA GLY A 454 16.32 22.60 -12.46
C GLY A 454 15.18 23.08 -11.54
N THR A 455 14.43 24.10 -11.96
CA THR A 455 13.35 24.68 -11.15
C THR A 455 12.30 23.64 -10.78
N GLU A 456 12.09 23.44 -9.48
CA GLU A 456 11.05 22.53 -8.97
C GLU A 456 9.66 23.13 -9.16
N LEU A 457 8.75 22.34 -9.70
CA LEU A 457 7.35 22.72 -9.88
C LEU A 457 6.54 22.24 -8.66
N VAL A 458 5.59 23.06 -8.21
CA VAL A 458 4.74 22.70 -7.08
C VAL A 458 3.66 21.70 -7.51
N GLU A 459 3.09 21.01 -6.51
CA GLU A 459 2.08 19.97 -6.68
C GLU A 459 0.95 20.37 -7.63
N GLY A 460 0.75 19.55 -8.66
CA GLY A 460 -0.26 19.78 -9.71
C GLY A 460 -0.01 21.03 -10.53
N GLY A 461 1.22 21.62 -10.45
CA GLY A 461 1.57 22.85 -11.16
C GLY A 461 0.70 24.04 -10.75
N LYS A 462 0.38 24.19 -9.48
CA LYS A 462 -0.45 25.30 -8.96
C LYS A 462 0.13 26.69 -9.26
N ASN A 463 1.45 26.78 -9.44
CA ASN A 463 2.18 27.99 -9.82
C ASN A 463 2.25 28.20 -11.34
N LEU A 464 1.65 27.33 -12.16
CA LEU A 464 1.63 27.43 -13.60
C LEU A 464 0.25 27.84 -14.12
N SER A 465 0.22 28.65 -15.17
CA SER A 465 -1.01 28.90 -15.90
C SER A 465 -1.50 27.63 -16.62
N GLY A 466 -2.79 27.54 -16.92
CA GLY A 466 -3.34 26.43 -17.71
C GLY A 466 -2.59 26.20 -19.02
N GLY A 467 -2.21 27.28 -19.70
CA GLY A 467 -1.45 27.22 -20.93
C GLY A 467 -0.01 26.74 -20.77
N GLN A 468 0.64 27.06 -19.67
CA GLN A 468 1.98 26.53 -19.39
C GLN A 468 1.93 25.02 -19.16
N LYS A 469 0.93 24.52 -18.41
CA LYS A 469 0.73 23.07 -18.20
C LYS A 469 0.51 22.32 -19.51
N GLN A 470 -0.33 22.86 -20.38
CA GLN A 470 -0.61 22.27 -21.70
C GLN A 470 0.61 22.26 -22.60
N ARG A 471 1.41 23.34 -22.63
CA ARG A 471 2.66 23.42 -23.37
C ARG A 471 3.73 22.48 -22.84
N ILE A 472 3.83 22.29 -21.53
CA ILE A 472 4.69 21.26 -20.92
C ILE A 472 4.25 19.86 -21.38
N ALA A 473 2.95 19.57 -21.39
CA ALA A 473 2.45 18.28 -21.87
C ALA A 473 2.73 18.07 -23.37
N LEU A 474 2.65 19.11 -24.17
CA LEU A 474 3.02 19.07 -25.59
C LEU A 474 4.53 18.83 -25.78
N ALA A 475 5.36 19.50 -24.98
CA ALA A 475 6.81 19.31 -24.98
C ALA A 475 7.20 17.84 -24.68
N ARG A 476 6.47 17.15 -23.79
CA ARG A 476 6.66 15.70 -23.52
C ARG A 476 6.51 14.83 -24.77
N GLY A 477 5.60 15.19 -25.66
CA GLY A 477 5.38 14.47 -26.92
C GLY A 477 6.41 14.81 -27.99
N ILE A 478 6.71 16.10 -28.15
CA ILE A 478 7.66 16.58 -29.15
C ILE A 478 9.06 16.03 -28.89
N ILE A 479 9.54 16.04 -27.65
CA ILE A 479 10.88 15.53 -27.32
C ILE A 479 11.02 14.04 -27.66
N ARG A 480 9.91 13.27 -27.65
CA ARG A 480 9.82 11.85 -28.01
C ARG A 480 9.47 11.62 -29.48
N GLU A 481 9.38 12.66 -30.27
CA GLU A 481 9.13 12.60 -31.71
C GLU A 481 7.83 11.85 -32.08
N LYS A 482 6.80 11.97 -31.22
CA LYS A 482 5.48 11.38 -31.48
C LYS A 482 4.83 12.05 -32.67
N LYS A 483 4.39 11.25 -33.65
CA LYS A 483 3.85 11.76 -34.94
C LYS A 483 2.32 11.89 -34.93
N VAL A 484 1.60 11.13 -34.08
CA VAL A 484 0.15 11.23 -33.95
C VAL A 484 -0.19 11.87 -32.62
N VAL A 485 -0.91 12.99 -32.64
CA VAL A 485 -1.22 13.80 -31.47
C VAL A 485 -2.73 13.94 -31.32
N LEU A 486 -3.26 13.41 -30.21
CA LEU A 486 -4.67 13.51 -29.82
C LEU A 486 -4.81 14.51 -28.69
N LEU A 487 -5.68 15.49 -28.84
CA LEU A 487 -5.78 16.66 -27.97
C LEU A 487 -7.22 16.86 -27.51
N ASP A 488 -7.41 16.80 -26.18
CA ASP A 488 -8.72 16.97 -25.56
C ASP A 488 -8.87 18.40 -25.03
N GLU A 489 -9.49 19.29 -25.81
CA GLU A 489 -9.81 20.68 -25.45
C GLU A 489 -8.63 21.52 -24.92
N ILE A 490 -7.45 21.37 -25.50
CA ILE A 490 -6.22 22.02 -25.01
C ILE A 490 -6.25 23.56 -25.06
N THR A 491 -7.17 24.16 -25.81
CA THR A 491 -7.28 25.62 -25.97
C THR A 491 -8.39 26.24 -25.11
N SER A 492 -9.19 25.42 -24.40
CA SER A 492 -10.36 25.90 -23.66
C SER A 492 -10.01 26.85 -22.50
N ASN A 493 -8.85 26.61 -21.86
CA ASN A 493 -8.37 27.38 -20.70
C ASN A 493 -7.31 28.44 -21.07
N LEU A 494 -7.16 28.77 -22.37
CA LEU A 494 -6.19 29.73 -22.87
C LEU A 494 -6.86 31.02 -23.31
N ASP A 495 -6.12 32.13 -23.19
CA ASP A 495 -6.45 33.35 -23.91
C ASP A 495 -6.31 33.10 -25.42
N LYS A 496 -6.95 33.99 -26.20
CA LYS A 496 -7.04 33.84 -27.67
C LYS A 496 -5.68 33.75 -28.34
N ASP A 497 -4.72 34.59 -27.93
CA ASP A 497 -3.40 34.69 -28.56
C ASP A 497 -2.55 33.43 -28.30
N ASN A 498 -2.61 32.89 -27.08
CA ASN A 498 -1.89 31.66 -26.76
C ASN A 498 -2.55 30.42 -27.37
N ALA A 499 -3.89 30.38 -27.45
CA ALA A 499 -4.61 29.34 -28.17
C ALA A 499 -4.21 29.29 -29.66
N GLU A 500 -4.24 30.44 -30.34
CA GLU A 500 -3.84 30.54 -31.74
C GLU A 500 -2.37 30.13 -31.99
N LYS A 501 -1.45 30.48 -31.08
CA LYS A 501 -0.05 30.07 -31.17
C LYS A 501 0.12 28.55 -31.12
N ILE A 502 -0.56 27.88 -30.20
CA ILE A 502 -0.50 26.42 -30.07
C ILE A 502 -1.17 25.72 -31.23
N GLU A 503 -2.35 26.19 -31.65
CA GLU A 503 -3.04 25.65 -32.82
C GLU A 503 -2.17 25.82 -34.08
N LYS A 504 -1.58 27.00 -34.30
CA LYS A 504 -0.69 27.23 -35.40
C LYS A 504 0.50 26.27 -35.38
N LEU A 505 1.18 26.11 -34.23
CA LEU A 505 2.31 25.19 -34.09
C LEU A 505 1.95 23.76 -34.52
N LEU A 506 0.78 23.28 -34.09
CA LEU A 506 0.33 21.92 -34.37
C LEU A 506 -0.19 21.73 -35.80
N LEU A 507 -1.02 22.66 -36.26
CA LEU A 507 -1.70 22.53 -37.55
C LEU A 507 -0.77 22.85 -38.75
N THR A 508 0.26 23.67 -38.55
CA THR A 508 1.23 23.99 -39.64
C THR A 508 2.39 22.99 -39.74
N ASN A 509 2.59 22.11 -38.74
CA ASN A 509 3.64 21.09 -38.80
C ASN A 509 3.26 19.99 -39.81
N PRO A 510 3.95 19.84 -40.93
CA PRO A 510 3.57 18.89 -41.97
C PRO A 510 3.80 17.43 -41.61
N GLU A 511 4.58 17.17 -40.56
CA GLU A 511 4.93 15.81 -40.11
C GLU A 511 3.98 15.23 -39.06
N LEU A 512 3.05 16.03 -38.53
CA LEU A 512 2.14 15.60 -37.50
C LEU A 512 0.77 15.21 -38.05
N THR A 513 0.21 14.11 -37.56
CA THR A 513 -1.22 13.85 -37.65
C THR A 513 -1.85 14.40 -36.37
N VAL A 514 -2.81 15.31 -36.48
CA VAL A 514 -3.43 15.99 -35.35
C VAL A 514 -4.93 15.69 -35.30
N ILE A 515 -5.42 15.21 -34.15
CA ILE A 515 -6.83 14.99 -33.87
C ILE A 515 -7.17 15.85 -32.65
N LEU A 516 -7.90 16.93 -32.83
CA LEU A 516 -8.17 17.96 -31.84
C LEU A 516 -9.66 18.06 -31.53
N ILE A 517 -10.04 17.93 -30.26
CA ILE A 517 -11.37 18.34 -29.81
C ILE A 517 -11.36 19.85 -29.60
N THR A 518 -12.26 20.55 -30.26
CA THR A 518 -12.41 22.00 -30.13
C THR A 518 -13.89 22.41 -30.06
N HIS A 519 -14.19 23.47 -29.29
CA HIS A 519 -15.47 24.14 -29.24
C HIS A 519 -15.48 25.47 -30.05
N ARG A 520 -14.30 25.87 -30.55
CA ARG A 520 -14.11 27.13 -31.30
C ARG A 520 -13.75 26.81 -32.75
N LEU A 521 -14.77 26.77 -33.58
CA LEU A 521 -14.58 26.74 -35.04
C LEU A 521 -15.16 28.04 -35.62
N ASP A 522 -14.28 28.97 -35.94
CA ASP A 522 -14.62 30.14 -36.75
C ASP A 522 -14.43 29.80 -38.24
N SER A 523 -15.14 30.45 -39.14
CA SER A 523 -15.06 30.21 -40.59
C SER A 523 -13.62 30.24 -41.13
N ASN A 524 -12.73 31.03 -40.51
CA ASN A 524 -11.31 31.13 -40.87
C ASN A 524 -10.45 30.00 -40.29
N SER A 525 -10.95 29.27 -39.27
CA SER A 525 -10.23 28.15 -38.66
C SER A 525 -10.59 26.81 -39.32
N GLU A 526 -11.79 26.68 -39.90
CA GLU A 526 -12.19 25.47 -40.62
C GLU A 526 -11.25 25.12 -41.78
N GLU A 527 -10.75 26.12 -42.52
CA GLU A 527 -9.83 25.94 -43.64
C GLU A 527 -8.47 25.35 -43.26
N ARG A 528 -8.13 25.35 -41.97
CA ARG A 528 -6.86 24.78 -41.45
C ARG A 528 -6.94 23.27 -41.18
N PHE A 529 -8.14 22.72 -41.18
CA PHE A 529 -8.35 21.29 -40.96
C PHE A 529 -8.53 20.55 -42.29
N THR A 530 -8.00 19.34 -42.34
CA THR A 530 -8.19 18.43 -43.47
C THR A 530 -9.65 18.00 -43.54
N ASP A 531 -10.27 17.74 -42.39
CA ASP A 531 -11.69 17.38 -42.27
C ASP A 531 -12.20 17.56 -40.84
N ILE A 532 -13.51 17.56 -40.65
CA ILE A 532 -14.19 17.83 -39.37
C ILE A 532 -15.20 16.75 -39.09
N LEU A 533 -14.96 15.98 -38.00
CA LEU A 533 -15.91 15.01 -37.49
C LEU A 533 -16.91 15.69 -36.54
N ARG A 534 -18.19 15.64 -36.86
CA ARG A 534 -19.28 16.20 -36.05
C ARG A 534 -20.01 15.06 -35.32
N LEU A 535 -19.97 15.08 -33.95
CA LEU A 535 -20.62 14.09 -33.07
C LEU A 535 -21.94 14.62 -32.48
#